data_e6b96505e6bdda77f9db1c989209d58f
#
_entry.id   e6b96505e6bdda77f9db1c989209d58f
#
_cell.length_a   1.000
_cell.length_b   1.000
_cell.length_c   1.000
_cell.angle_alpha   90.00
_cell.angle_beta   90.00
_cell.angle_gamma   90.00
#
_symmetry.space_group_name_H-M   'P 1'
#
loop_
_entity.id
_entity.type
_entity.pdbx_description
1 polymer ?
#
loop_
_entity_poly.entity_id
_entity_poly.type
_entity_poly.pdbx_seq_one_letter_code
_entity_poly.pdbx_strand_id
1 'polypeptide(L)'
;VRLTVRRFTLPETPRMKTAFCIMDGFTRKTYGDLGDDLRRQSLDVMLDHRLNPDDISRYDPPRVEDLLQAEERGMNAFNILNIVPRPEGSPTWVCYAGKDVYGPGFEEAFLARARPLVAELRQHGLAELGYFYGFDERGADYDPLIRSICAALKREFPEVHTFTTATYMFAKRREVPADDEDYMDWYCPLTPKYDLELARRLRAAGKQVWWYVC
;
A
#
# COMPACT_ATOMS: atom_id res chain seq x y z
N VAL A 1 -18.07 -10.95 36.70
CA VAL A 1 -17.22 -11.00 35.51
C VAL A 1 -16.03 -11.91 35.84
N ARG A 2 -15.76 -12.90 34.98
CA ARG A 2 -14.61 -13.79 35.13
C ARG A 2 -13.56 -13.39 34.10
N LEU A 3 -12.38 -12.96 34.54
CA LEU A 3 -11.23 -12.63 33.70
C LEU A 3 -10.27 -13.84 33.69
N THR A 4 -9.85 -14.24 32.48
CA THR A 4 -8.83 -15.25 32.29
C THR A 4 -7.60 -14.63 31.64
N VAL A 5 -6.49 -14.57 32.34
CA VAL A 5 -5.21 -14.09 31.80
C VAL A 5 -4.48 -15.29 31.20
N ARG A 6 -4.07 -15.19 29.95
CA ARG A 6 -3.31 -16.21 29.23
C ARG A 6 -1.80 -15.99 29.42
N ARG A 7 -1.02 -17.08 29.38
CA ARG A 7 0.44 -17.05 29.52
C ARG A 7 1.12 -16.87 28.15
N PHE A 8 0.81 -15.77 27.45
CA PHE A 8 1.52 -15.41 26.23
C PHE A 8 1.60 -13.88 26.12
N THR A 9 2.62 -13.41 25.43
CA THR A 9 2.77 -12.00 25.06
C THR A 9 2.53 -11.86 23.58
N LEU A 10 1.76 -10.87 23.17
CA LEU A 10 1.60 -10.55 21.77
C LEU A 10 2.93 -9.99 21.21
N PRO A 11 3.36 -10.39 20.01
CA PRO A 11 4.56 -9.82 19.40
C PRO A 11 4.40 -8.32 19.19
N GLU A 12 5.49 -7.57 19.30
CA GLU A 12 5.50 -6.13 19.02
C GLU A 12 5.12 -5.88 17.56
N THR A 13 5.80 -6.54 16.64
CA THR A 13 5.44 -6.50 15.21
C THR A 13 4.24 -7.41 14.93
N PRO A 14 3.10 -6.87 14.48
CA PRO A 14 1.94 -7.67 14.13
C PRO A 14 2.23 -8.58 12.92
N ARG A 15 1.61 -9.75 12.88
CA ARG A 15 1.67 -10.60 11.68
C ARG A 15 0.77 -10.08 10.54
N MET A 16 -0.30 -9.41 10.90
CA MET A 16 -1.22 -8.81 9.96
C MET A 16 -0.71 -7.44 9.55
N LYS A 17 -0.63 -7.20 8.26
CA LYS A 17 -0.36 -5.87 7.71
C LYS A 17 -1.66 -5.08 7.68
N THR A 18 -1.57 -3.79 7.94
CA THR A 18 -2.70 -2.86 7.92
C THR A 18 -2.30 -1.59 7.18
N ALA A 19 -3.27 -0.87 6.62
CA ALA A 19 -3.10 0.48 6.12
C ALA A 19 -4.27 1.32 6.63
N PHE A 20 -4.03 2.03 7.72
CA PHE A 20 -4.97 3.00 8.26
C PHE A 20 -4.58 4.37 7.72
N CYS A 21 -5.42 4.86 6.83
CA CYS A 21 -5.13 6.05 6.05
C CYS A 21 -5.06 7.30 6.93
N ILE A 22 -3.85 7.76 7.23
CA ILE A 22 -3.60 9.11 7.74
C ILE A 22 -3.28 10.00 6.55
N MET A 23 -4.25 10.78 6.12
CA MET A 23 -4.06 11.74 5.04
C MET A 23 -3.71 13.10 5.64
N ASP A 24 -2.45 13.50 5.55
CA ASP A 24 -1.97 14.81 6.04
C ASP A 24 -2.80 15.97 5.49
N GLY A 25 -3.26 15.88 4.24
CA GLY A 25 -4.11 16.89 3.64
C GLY A 25 -5.48 17.04 4.30
N PHE A 26 -6.14 15.94 4.68
CA PHE A 26 -7.40 15.98 5.43
C PHE A 26 -7.19 16.46 6.86
N THR A 27 -6.15 15.98 7.49
CA THR A 27 -5.78 16.38 8.84
C THR A 27 -5.54 17.88 8.90
N ARG A 28 -4.74 18.40 7.97
CA ARG A 28 -4.46 19.84 7.85
C ARG A 28 -5.70 20.68 7.55
N LYS A 29 -6.59 20.19 6.69
CA LYS A 29 -7.84 20.85 6.36
C LYS A 29 -8.79 20.95 7.57
N THR A 30 -8.82 19.91 8.40
CA THR A 30 -9.76 19.80 9.52
C THR A 30 -9.25 20.47 10.79
N TYR A 31 -7.96 20.35 11.08
CA TYR A 31 -7.36 20.76 12.36
C TYR A 31 -6.28 21.85 12.21
N GLY A 32 -6.00 22.31 10.99
CA GLY A 32 -4.90 23.22 10.70
C GLY A 32 -3.56 22.49 10.66
N ASP A 33 -2.48 23.26 10.71
CA ASP A 33 -1.13 22.70 10.79
C ASP A 33 -0.90 22.18 12.21
N LEU A 34 -0.82 20.88 12.36
CA LEU A 34 -0.63 20.24 13.67
C LEU A 34 0.79 20.36 14.21
N GLY A 35 1.73 20.77 13.39
CA GLY A 35 3.15 20.71 13.72
C GLY A 35 3.67 19.25 13.85
N ASP A 36 4.99 19.13 13.89
CA ASP A 36 5.65 17.81 13.90
C ASP A 36 5.34 16.99 15.17
N ASP A 37 5.19 17.65 16.32
CA ASP A 37 4.96 16.94 17.58
C ASP A 37 3.60 16.27 17.64
N LEU A 38 2.54 16.95 17.24
CA LEU A 38 1.20 16.36 17.26
C LEU A 38 1.04 15.31 16.15
N ARG A 39 1.71 15.51 15.03
CA ARG A 39 1.80 14.50 13.97
C ARG A 39 2.46 13.22 14.50
N ARG A 40 3.61 13.31 15.15
CA ARG A 40 4.28 12.15 15.77
C ARG A 40 3.42 11.46 16.82
N GLN A 41 2.77 12.22 17.71
CA GLN A 41 1.84 11.65 18.69
C GLN A 41 0.71 10.87 18.01
N SER A 42 0.18 11.33 16.89
CA SER A 42 -0.84 10.63 16.13
C SER A 42 -0.33 9.30 15.55
N LEU A 43 0.90 9.30 15.02
CA LEU A 43 1.56 8.08 14.55
C LEU A 43 1.80 7.11 15.72
N ASP A 44 2.27 7.62 16.85
CA ASP A 44 2.52 6.83 18.06
C ASP A 44 1.27 6.12 18.57
N VAL A 45 0.13 6.81 18.61
CA VAL A 45 -1.15 6.20 19.01
C VAL A 45 -1.52 5.02 18.11
N MET A 46 -1.31 5.14 16.79
CA MET A 46 -1.59 4.03 15.88
C MET A 46 -0.65 2.85 16.11
N LEU A 47 0.63 3.10 16.26
CA LEU A 47 1.64 2.07 16.51
C LEU A 47 1.40 1.35 17.84
N ASP A 48 0.99 2.06 18.90
CA ASP A 48 0.59 1.47 20.18
C ASP A 48 -0.59 0.50 20.03
N HIS A 49 -1.45 0.73 19.04
CA HIS A 49 -2.57 -0.15 18.71
C HIS A 49 -2.21 -1.19 17.63
N ARG A 50 -0.92 -1.31 17.26
CA ARG A 50 -0.43 -2.20 16.19
C ARG A 50 -1.06 -1.95 14.81
N LEU A 51 -1.36 -0.71 14.52
CA LEU A 51 -1.86 -0.26 13.23
C LEU A 51 -0.73 0.46 12.49
N ASN A 52 -0.48 0.09 11.23
CA ASN A 52 0.47 0.85 10.42
C ASN A 52 -0.11 2.22 10.09
N PRO A 53 0.55 3.32 10.48
CA PRO A 53 0.19 4.65 10.04
C PRO A 53 0.62 4.82 8.58
N ASP A 54 -0.34 4.83 7.67
CA ASP A 54 -0.05 4.87 6.25
C ASP A 54 -1.04 5.76 5.50
N ASP A 55 -0.64 6.23 4.33
CA ASP A 55 -1.47 6.92 3.37
C ASP A 55 -1.40 6.20 2.03
N ILE A 56 -2.40 5.35 1.75
CA ILE A 56 -2.45 4.59 0.50
C ILE A 56 -2.62 5.48 -0.73
N SER A 57 -3.08 6.71 -0.55
CA SER A 57 -3.32 7.67 -1.64
C SER A 57 -2.25 8.75 -1.75
N ARG A 58 -1.10 8.56 -1.09
CA ARG A 58 -0.05 9.58 -1.07
C ARG A 58 0.55 9.88 -2.44
N TYR A 59 0.82 11.14 -2.67
CA TYR A 59 1.58 11.61 -3.83
C TYR A 59 3.02 11.98 -3.49
N ASP A 60 3.24 12.40 -2.26
CA ASP A 60 4.56 12.76 -1.77
C ASP A 60 5.13 11.58 -0.98
N PRO A 61 6.44 11.32 -1.09
CA PRO A 61 7.05 10.20 -0.38
C PRO A 61 6.93 10.37 1.13
N PRO A 62 6.88 9.28 1.90
CA PRO A 62 6.97 9.35 3.36
C PRO A 62 8.36 9.85 3.77
N ARG A 63 8.44 10.46 4.94
CA ARG A 63 9.74 10.85 5.53
C ARG A 63 10.43 9.60 6.08
N VAL A 64 11.70 9.42 5.73
CA VAL A 64 12.46 8.24 6.14
C VAL A 64 12.59 8.15 7.66
N GLU A 65 12.76 9.29 8.35
CA GLU A 65 12.86 9.33 9.81
C GLU A 65 11.59 8.80 10.49
N ASP A 66 10.41 9.12 9.93
CA ASP A 66 9.14 8.61 10.46
C ASP A 66 8.99 7.10 10.20
N LEU A 67 9.46 6.63 9.04
CA LEU A 67 9.44 5.20 8.72
C LEU A 67 10.35 4.40 9.63
N LEU A 68 11.55 4.90 9.93
CA LEU A 68 12.50 4.26 10.84
C LEU A 68 11.90 4.17 12.27
N GLN A 69 11.35 5.28 12.77
CA GLN A 69 10.67 5.27 14.06
C GLN A 69 9.48 4.30 14.10
N ALA A 70 8.72 4.24 13.01
CA ALA A 70 7.56 3.35 12.93
C ALA A 70 7.97 1.87 12.81
N GLU A 71 9.05 1.56 12.08
CA GLU A 71 9.59 0.20 11.95
C GLU A 71 10.09 -0.33 13.28
N GLU A 72 10.86 0.46 14.06
CA GLU A 72 11.29 0.12 15.41
C GLU A 72 10.12 -0.23 16.35
N ARG A 73 8.92 0.27 16.06
CA ARG A 73 7.69 0.01 16.81
C ARG A 73 6.75 -0.99 16.14
N GLY A 74 7.26 -1.74 15.16
CA GLY A 74 6.57 -2.87 14.56
C GLY A 74 5.76 -2.56 13.31
N MET A 75 5.91 -1.39 12.68
CA MET A 75 5.37 -1.16 11.33
C MET A 75 5.95 -2.18 10.37
N ASN A 76 5.11 -2.79 9.54
CA ASN A 76 5.52 -3.87 8.64
C ASN A 76 5.02 -3.71 7.19
N ALA A 77 4.45 -2.57 6.86
CA ALA A 77 4.08 -2.17 5.50
C ALA A 77 3.83 -0.67 5.41
N PHE A 78 4.17 -0.04 4.29
CA PHE A 78 3.83 1.35 3.97
C PHE A 78 3.80 1.60 2.46
N ASN A 79 2.96 2.53 2.02
CA ASN A 79 2.94 2.99 0.64
C ASN A 79 4.12 3.94 0.35
N ILE A 80 4.89 3.66 -0.69
CA ILE A 80 5.98 4.55 -1.15
C ILE A 80 5.38 5.70 -1.95
N LEU A 81 4.58 5.39 -2.96
CA LEU A 81 3.88 6.34 -3.82
C LEU A 81 2.63 5.70 -4.41
N ASN A 82 1.61 6.53 -4.63
CA ASN A 82 0.49 6.15 -5.47
C ASN A 82 0.89 6.21 -6.96
N ILE A 83 0.55 5.16 -7.70
CA ILE A 83 0.81 5.08 -9.14
C ILE A 83 -0.04 6.09 -9.91
N VAL A 84 -1.19 6.49 -9.37
CA VAL A 84 -2.04 7.52 -9.99
C VAL A 84 -1.32 8.87 -9.97
N PRO A 85 -1.17 9.56 -11.12
CA PRO A 85 -0.56 10.89 -11.13
C PRO A 85 -1.44 11.90 -10.39
N ARG A 86 -0.79 12.84 -9.69
CA ARG A 86 -1.50 13.93 -9.03
C ARG A 86 -2.17 14.81 -10.09
N PRO A 87 -3.50 14.99 -10.07
CA PRO A 87 -4.14 15.95 -10.94
C PRO A 87 -3.71 17.37 -10.60
N GLU A 88 -3.50 18.20 -11.60
CA GLU A 88 -3.19 19.61 -11.40
C GLU A 88 -4.30 20.30 -10.59
N GLY A 89 -3.92 21.07 -9.57
CA GLY A 89 -4.86 21.76 -8.69
C GLY A 89 -5.61 20.88 -7.69
N SER A 90 -5.39 19.56 -7.67
CA SER A 90 -5.99 18.69 -6.66
C SER A 90 -5.29 18.83 -5.32
N PRO A 91 -6.01 19.15 -4.24
CA PRO A 91 -5.37 19.50 -2.98
C PRO A 91 -4.84 18.28 -2.20
N THR A 92 -5.41 17.08 -2.32
CA THR A 92 -5.12 16.07 -1.29
C THR A 92 -5.13 14.61 -1.72
N TRP A 93 -6.04 14.17 -2.56
CA TRP A 93 -6.07 12.77 -3.00
C TRP A 93 -6.93 12.58 -4.24
N VAL A 94 -6.49 11.69 -5.12
CA VAL A 94 -7.32 11.08 -6.15
C VAL A 94 -6.95 9.60 -6.14
N CYS A 95 -7.92 8.76 -5.82
CA CYS A 95 -7.70 7.32 -5.81
C CYS A 95 -7.64 6.73 -7.22
N TYR A 96 -8.14 7.46 -8.22
CA TYR A 96 -8.24 6.97 -9.59
C TYR A 96 -8.15 8.10 -10.62
N ALA A 97 -7.68 7.74 -11.79
CA ALA A 97 -7.62 8.61 -12.96
C ALA A 97 -8.15 7.89 -14.20
N GLY A 98 -8.50 8.63 -15.22
CA GLY A 98 -8.82 8.08 -16.53
C GLY A 98 -7.60 7.44 -17.19
N LYS A 99 -7.81 6.58 -18.19
CA LYS A 99 -6.71 5.89 -18.88
C LYS A 99 -5.77 6.84 -19.62
N ASP A 100 -6.28 7.99 -20.03
CA ASP A 100 -5.57 9.04 -20.74
C ASP A 100 -4.36 9.59 -19.97
N VAL A 101 -4.42 9.59 -18.65
CA VAL A 101 -3.29 10.07 -17.82
C VAL A 101 -2.10 9.12 -17.83
N TYR A 102 -2.32 7.85 -18.18
CA TYR A 102 -1.27 6.84 -18.30
C TYR A 102 -0.75 6.74 -19.76
N GLY A 103 -0.65 7.87 -20.43
CA GLY A 103 -0.19 7.95 -21.80
C GLY A 103 1.29 7.59 -22.01
N PRO A 104 1.79 7.72 -23.23
CA PRO A 104 3.19 7.46 -23.56
C PRO A 104 4.14 8.22 -22.63
N GLY A 105 5.13 7.54 -22.09
CA GLY A 105 6.11 8.12 -21.17
C GLY A 105 5.73 8.13 -19.68
N PHE A 106 4.48 7.80 -19.32
CA PHE A 106 4.05 7.75 -17.92
C PHE A 106 4.90 6.75 -17.11
N GLU A 107 5.08 5.54 -17.63
CA GLU A 107 5.85 4.48 -16.96
C GLU A 107 7.27 4.95 -16.62
N GLU A 108 8.01 5.49 -17.61
CA GLU A 108 9.38 5.97 -17.37
C GLU A 108 9.42 7.18 -16.43
N ALA A 109 8.48 8.10 -16.54
CA ALA A 109 8.38 9.23 -15.62
C ALA A 109 8.12 8.78 -14.17
N PHE A 110 7.27 7.77 -13.97
CA PHE A 110 7.01 7.19 -12.66
C PHE A 110 8.26 6.48 -12.11
N LEU A 111 8.91 5.64 -12.93
CA LEU A 111 10.15 4.95 -12.54
C LEU A 111 11.26 5.94 -12.19
N ALA A 112 11.44 6.99 -12.99
CA ALA A 112 12.44 8.04 -12.72
C ALA A 112 12.20 8.73 -11.37
N ARG A 113 10.94 8.94 -10.99
CA ARG A 113 10.56 9.48 -9.68
C ARG A 113 10.79 8.48 -8.55
N ALA A 114 10.51 7.19 -8.78
CA ALA A 114 10.60 6.15 -7.77
C ALA A 114 12.06 5.74 -7.47
N ARG A 115 12.96 5.76 -8.45
CA ARG A 115 14.36 5.32 -8.30
C ARG A 115 15.10 5.93 -7.10
N PRO A 116 15.16 7.27 -6.94
CA PRO A 116 15.85 7.86 -5.78
C PRO A 116 15.20 7.48 -4.46
N LEU A 117 13.88 7.36 -4.40
CA LEU A 117 13.17 7.00 -3.18
C LEU A 117 13.46 5.56 -2.77
N VAL A 118 13.38 4.62 -3.70
CA VAL A 118 13.69 3.21 -3.42
C VAL A 118 15.18 3.03 -3.08
N ALA A 119 16.08 3.78 -3.73
CA ALA A 119 17.50 3.75 -3.40
C ALA A 119 17.76 4.20 -1.96
N GLU A 120 17.10 5.25 -1.49
CA GLU A 120 17.16 5.71 -0.11
C GLU A 120 16.59 4.68 0.86
N LEU A 121 15.42 4.12 0.57
CA LEU A 121 14.81 3.06 1.38
C LEU A 121 15.69 1.81 1.49
N ARG A 122 16.40 1.43 0.41
CA ARG A 122 17.39 0.33 0.43
C ARG A 122 18.53 0.59 1.40
N GLN A 123 19.05 1.82 1.45
CA GLN A 123 20.12 2.19 2.38
C GLN A 123 19.72 2.01 3.85
N HIS A 124 18.44 2.13 4.14
CA HIS A 124 17.88 1.99 5.48
C HIS A 124 17.25 0.61 5.75
N GLY A 125 17.29 -0.33 4.79
CA GLY A 125 16.69 -1.66 4.95
C GLY A 125 15.15 -1.68 4.93
N LEU A 126 14.51 -0.62 4.43
CA LEU A 126 13.06 -0.43 4.46
C LEU A 126 12.35 -0.82 3.15
N ALA A 127 13.09 -1.05 2.06
CA ALA A 127 12.50 -1.24 0.73
C ALA A 127 11.53 -2.44 0.68
N GLU A 128 11.84 -3.55 1.36
CA GLU A 128 11.00 -4.76 1.42
C GLU A 128 9.68 -4.57 2.20
N LEU A 129 9.55 -3.52 2.99
CA LEU A 129 8.31 -3.16 3.66
C LEU A 129 7.42 -2.27 2.78
N GLY A 130 8.01 -1.69 1.73
CA GLY A 130 7.37 -0.73 0.85
C GLY A 130 6.48 -1.37 -0.21
N TYR A 131 5.44 -0.66 -0.60
CA TYR A 131 4.63 -1.01 -1.75
C TYR A 131 4.27 0.22 -2.59
N PHE A 132 3.95 -0.01 -3.86
CA PHE A 132 3.31 0.96 -4.74
C PHE A 132 1.83 0.63 -4.84
N TYR A 133 0.98 1.58 -4.50
CA TYR A 133 -0.47 1.43 -4.59
C TYR A 133 -1.02 2.11 -5.83
N GLY A 134 -2.01 1.51 -6.46
CA GLY A 134 -2.71 2.15 -7.56
C GLY A 134 -3.91 1.38 -8.09
N PHE A 135 -4.58 2.01 -9.06
CA PHE A 135 -5.73 1.43 -9.76
C PHE A 135 -6.90 1.10 -8.84
N ASP A 136 -7.21 2.04 -7.94
CA ASP A 136 -8.30 1.90 -6.97
C ASP A 136 -9.62 1.56 -7.66
N GLU A 137 -10.22 0.43 -7.28
CA GLU A 137 -11.51 -0.09 -7.76
C GLU A 137 -11.67 -0.14 -9.30
N ARG A 138 -10.55 -0.19 -10.07
CA ARG A 138 -10.63 -0.25 -11.53
C ARG A 138 -11.14 -1.60 -12.02
N GLY A 139 -11.88 -1.58 -13.13
CA GLY A 139 -12.42 -2.75 -13.80
C GLY A 139 -11.40 -3.47 -14.71
N ALA A 140 -11.83 -4.59 -15.29
CA ALA A 140 -10.99 -5.43 -16.16
C ALA A 140 -10.48 -4.71 -17.42
N ASP A 141 -11.11 -3.64 -17.81
CA ASP A 141 -10.69 -2.80 -18.95
C ASP A 141 -9.37 -2.05 -18.67
N TYR A 142 -8.90 -2.00 -17.41
CA TYR A 142 -7.57 -1.50 -17.02
C TYR A 142 -6.49 -2.60 -16.98
N ASP A 143 -6.85 -3.87 -17.18
CA ASP A 143 -5.90 -4.99 -17.02
C ASP A 143 -4.60 -4.83 -17.83
N PRO A 144 -4.62 -4.46 -19.12
CA PRO A 144 -3.38 -4.28 -19.88
C PRO A 144 -2.47 -3.20 -19.30
N LEU A 145 -3.06 -2.13 -18.78
CA LEU A 145 -2.35 -1.02 -18.18
C LEU A 145 -1.72 -1.39 -16.83
N ILE A 146 -2.51 -2.04 -15.96
CA ILE A 146 -2.04 -2.55 -14.67
C ILE A 146 -0.88 -3.52 -14.89
N ARG A 147 -1.03 -4.46 -15.83
CA ARG A 147 0.02 -5.41 -16.20
C ARG A 147 1.31 -4.72 -16.61
N SER A 148 1.24 -3.78 -17.56
CA SER A 148 2.41 -3.07 -18.06
C SER A 148 3.17 -2.36 -16.95
N ILE A 149 2.46 -1.53 -16.19
CA ILE A 149 3.07 -0.68 -15.15
C ILE A 149 3.60 -1.53 -14.00
N CYS A 150 2.80 -2.47 -13.48
CA CYS A 150 3.25 -3.29 -12.35
C CYS A 150 4.39 -4.25 -12.76
N ALA A 151 4.40 -4.77 -13.99
CA ALA A 151 5.53 -5.57 -14.47
C ALA A 151 6.80 -4.73 -14.61
N ALA A 152 6.70 -3.47 -15.04
CA ALA A 152 7.83 -2.55 -15.08
C ALA A 152 8.38 -2.26 -13.66
N LEU A 153 7.50 -2.02 -12.70
CA LEU A 153 7.87 -1.83 -11.30
C LEU A 153 8.58 -3.05 -10.72
N LYS A 154 8.08 -4.26 -10.99
CA LYS A 154 8.71 -5.51 -10.51
C LYS A 154 10.07 -5.78 -11.15
N ARG A 155 10.27 -5.40 -12.43
CA ARG A 155 11.59 -5.49 -13.07
C ARG A 155 12.60 -4.54 -12.46
N GLU A 156 12.18 -3.31 -12.15
CA GLU A 156 13.08 -2.26 -11.63
C GLU A 156 13.32 -2.41 -10.12
N PHE A 157 12.29 -2.80 -9.36
CA PHE A 157 12.29 -2.88 -7.91
C PHE A 157 11.71 -4.24 -7.44
N PRO A 158 12.41 -5.36 -7.65
CA PRO A 158 11.86 -6.69 -7.37
C PRO A 158 11.48 -6.92 -5.91
N GLU A 159 12.10 -6.21 -4.96
CA GLU A 159 11.82 -6.29 -3.54
C GLU A 159 10.61 -5.45 -3.10
N VAL A 160 10.23 -4.43 -3.88
CA VAL A 160 9.07 -3.58 -3.57
C VAL A 160 7.79 -4.24 -4.07
N HIS A 161 6.75 -4.17 -3.29
CA HIS A 161 5.48 -4.83 -3.60
C HIS A 161 4.56 -3.96 -4.47
N THR A 162 3.76 -4.61 -5.29
CA THR A 162 2.65 -3.98 -6.01
C THR A 162 1.33 -4.30 -5.32
N PHE A 163 0.48 -3.30 -5.13
CA PHE A 163 -0.75 -3.41 -4.36
C PHE A 163 -1.91 -2.73 -5.06
N THR A 164 -3.08 -3.38 -5.09
CA THR A 164 -4.29 -2.81 -5.71
C THR A 164 -5.57 -3.24 -4.99
N THR A 165 -6.56 -2.36 -5.00
CA THR A 165 -7.95 -2.63 -4.60
C THR A 165 -8.85 -3.00 -5.79
N ALA A 166 -8.32 -3.14 -6.99
CA ALA A 166 -9.06 -3.59 -8.16
C ALA A 166 -9.60 -5.02 -7.93
N THR A 167 -10.84 -5.11 -7.46
CA THR A 167 -11.46 -6.39 -7.03
C THR A 167 -11.49 -7.44 -8.14
N TYR A 168 -11.57 -7.03 -9.42
CA TYR A 168 -11.52 -7.98 -10.54
C TYR A 168 -10.17 -8.72 -10.61
N MET A 169 -9.07 -8.08 -10.24
CA MET A 169 -7.74 -8.71 -10.20
C MET A 169 -7.72 -9.89 -9.23
N PHE A 170 -8.35 -9.75 -8.08
CA PHE A 170 -8.52 -10.86 -7.15
C PHE A 170 -9.44 -11.95 -7.73
N ALA A 171 -10.59 -11.58 -8.28
CA ALA A 171 -11.54 -12.52 -8.84
C ALA A 171 -10.98 -13.32 -10.03
N LYS A 172 -10.17 -12.68 -10.89
CA LYS A 172 -9.48 -13.29 -12.04
C LYS A 172 -8.61 -14.49 -11.62
N ARG A 173 -8.08 -14.48 -10.40
CA ARG A 173 -7.25 -15.58 -9.87
C ARG A 173 -7.99 -16.87 -9.61
N ARG A 174 -9.30 -16.93 -9.78
CA ARG A 174 -10.05 -18.19 -9.79
C ARG A 174 -9.72 -19.02 -11.03
N GLU A 175 -9.49 -18.35 -12.15
CA GLU A 175 -9.31 -18.98 -13.47
C GLU A 175 -7.84 -19.04 -13.89
N VAL A 176 -7.04 -18.08 -13.45
CA VAL A 176 -5.62 -17.93 -13.81
C VAL A 176 -4.74 -18.32 -12.62
N PRO A 177 -3.77 -19.24 -12.77
CA PRO A 177 -2.79 -19.54 -11.73
C PRO A 177 -2.05 -18.30 -11.23
N ALA A 178 -1.64 -18.33 -9.97
CA ALA A 178 -0.99 -17.16 -9.34
C ALA A 178 0.42 -16.90 -9.90
N ASP A 179 1.07 -17.92 -10.42
CA ASP A 179 2.41 -17.92 -10.99
C ASP A 179 2.46 -17.44 -12.46
N ASP A 180 1.34 -17.43 -13.18
CA ASP A 180 1.27 -16.93 -14.55
C ASP A 180 1.44 -15.40 -14.67
N GLU A 181 1.36 -14.68 -13.55
CA GLU A 181 1.44 -13.21 -13.54
C GLU A 181 2.20 -12.71 -12.31
N ASP A 182 3.51 -12.66 -12.41
CA ASP A 182 4.39 -12.24 -11.30
C ASP A 182 4.51 -10.71 -11.13
N TYR A 183 3.57 -9.94 -11.65
CA TYR A 183 3.58 -8.49 -11.53
C TYR A 183 2.72 -7.94 -10.38
N MET A 184 1.85 -8.75 -9.77
CA MET A 184 0.98 -8.33 -8.65
C MET A 184 1.28 -9.16 -7.40
N ASP A 185 1.68 -8.48 -6.33
CA ASP A 185 2.03 -9.13 -5.07
C ASP A 185 0.86 -9.17 -4.09
N TRP A 186 0.12 -8.07 -3.96
CA TRP A 186 -0.91 -7.91 -2.94
C TRP A 186 -2.25 -7.54 -3.54
N TYR A 187 -3.27 -8.26 -3.13
CA TYR A 187 -4.66 -8.09 -3.55
C TYR A 187 -5.49 -7.60 -2.38
N CYS A 188 -6.35 -6.62 -2.61
CA CYS A 188 -7.26 -6.11 -1.57
C CYS A 188 -8.70 -6.00 -2.12
N PRO A 189 -9.45 -7.11 -2.18
CA PRO A 189 -10.85 -7.06 -2.56
C PRO A 189 -11.69 -6.37 -1.48
N LEU A 190 -12.77 -5.72 -1.90
CA LEU A 190 -13.81 -5.27 -1.02
C LEU A 190 -14.38 -6.45 -0.20
N THR A 191 -14.62 -6.26 1.09
CA THR A 191 -15.04 -7.34 2.01
C THR A 191 -16.14 -8.25 1.48
N PRO A 192 -17.24 -7.77 0.87
CA PRO A 192 -18.28 -8.64 0.31
C PRO A 192 -17.82 -9.51 -0.87
N LYS A 193 -16.65 -9.21 -1.45
CA LYS A 193 -16.03 -9.94 -2.57
C LYS A 193 -14.87 -10.83 -2.14
N TYR A 194 -14.56 -10.84 -0.85
CA TYR A 194 -13.49 -11.67 -0.31
C TYR A 194 -13.88 -13.16 -0.41
N ASP A 195 -12.97 -13.96 -0.95
CA ASP A 195 -13.11 -15.40 -1.10
C ASP A 195 -11.99 -16.08 -0.32
N LEU A 196 -12.37 -16.79 0.74
CA LEU A 196 -11.40 -17.40 1.67
C LEU A 196 -10.54 -18.47 1.01
N GLU A 197 -11.14 -19.31 0.16
CA GLU A 197 -10.39 -20.41 -0.50
C GLU A 197 -9.40 -19.86 -1.52
N LEU A 198 -9.81 -18.85 -2.28
CA LEU A 198 -8.93 -18.14 -3.20
C LEU A 198 -7.79 -17.43 -2.44
N ALA A 199 -8.10 -16.76 -1.33
CA ALA A 199 -7.11 -16.13 -0.49
C ALA A 199 -6.07 -17.12 0.07
N ARG A 200 -6.51 -18.30 0.53
CA ARG A 200 -5.61 -19.38 0.99
C ARG A 200 -4.69 -19.87 -0.13
N ARG A 201 -5.22 -20.06 -1.33
CA ARG A 201 -4.44 -20.48 -2.49
C ARG A 201 -3.40 -19.45 -2.90
N LEU A 202 -3.79 -18.17 -2.96
CA LEU A 202 -2.85 -17.08 -3.27
C LEU A 202 -1.76 -16.95 -2.21
N ARG A 203 -2.11 -17.06 -0.93
CA ARG A 203 -1.11 -17.05 0.16
C ARG A 203 -0.16 -18.24 0.09
N ALA A 204 -0.63 -19.41 -0.30
CA ALA A 204 0.23 -20.58 -0.53
C ALA A 204 1.21 -20.36 -1.70
N ALA A 205 0.87 -19.52 -2.68
CA ALA A 205 1.73 -19.09 -3.78
C ALA A 205 2.60 -17.84 -3.43
N GLY A 206 2.70 -17.47 -2.15
CA GLY A 206 3.54 -16.34 -1.71
C GLY A 206 2.92 -14.96 -1.87
N LYS A 207 1.69 -14.87 -2.40
CA LYS A 207 0.97 -13.59 -2.52
C LYS A 207 0.30 -13.21 -1.20
N GLN A 208 -0.01 -11.91 -1.01
CA GLN A 208 -0.81 -11.47 0.13
C GLN A 208 -2.21 -11.08 -0.28
N VAL A 209 -3.17 -11.35 0.59
CA VAL A 209 -4.56 -10.96 0.40
C VAL A 209 -5.01 -10.21 1.63
N TRP A 210 -5.34 -8.96 1.40
CA TRP A 210 -5.93 -8.04 2.36
C TRP A 210 -7.44 -7.98 2.12
N TRP A 211 -8.13 -7.13 2.83
CA TRP A 211 -9.51 -6.74 2.54
C TRP A 211 -9.77 -5.35 3.11
N TYR A 212 -10.76 -4.67 2.57
CA TYR A 212 -11.18 -3.37 3.07
C TYR A 212 -12.69 -3.27 3.17
N VAL A 213 -13.14 -2.35 3.99
CA VAL A 213 -14.54 -1.98 4.18
C VAL A 213 -14.76 -0.54 3.73
N CYS A 214 -15.91 -0.26 3.13
CA CYS A 214 -16.41 1.07 2.82
C CYS A 214 -17.66 1.32 3.65
#